data_95549db55e157555cfc89f84f8d5f6ba
#
_entry.id   95549db55e157555cfc89f84f8d5f6ba
#
_cell.length_a   1.000
_cell.length_b   1.000
_cell.length_c   1.000
_cell.angle_alpha   90.00
_cell.angle_beta   90.00
_cell.angle_gamma   90.00
#
_symmetry.space_group_name_H-M   'P 1'
#
loop_
_entity.id
_entity.type
_entity.pdbx_description
1 polymer ?
#
loop_
_entity_poly.entity_id
_entity_poly.type
_entity_poly.pdbx_seq_one_letter_code
_entity_poly.pdbx_strand_id
1 'polypeptide(L)'
;MNVAELKSRLQSSPDHSVSILLPDGDRVPRHFHVTEVGHVAKKFVDCGGTFRSSETCVLQALVGSDDHHRLTAGRLAHILELAKPILPMTDLPVEIEYEEGVISQFPLQEIIAEGASLTLQLGLKHTDCLAKDKCGMESGCCSDGESGEDEGGACCGDAGEGQGCCK
;
A
#
# COMPACT_ATOMS: atom_id res chain seq x y z
N MET A 1 1.33 6.92 -4.70
CA MET A 1 0.74 7.36 -5.99
C MET A 1 -0.76 7.46 -5.86
N ASN A 2 -1.41 8.46 -6.46
CA ASN A 2 -2.86 8.63 -6.44
C ASN A 2 -3.53 8.23 -7.77
N VAL A 3 -4.88 8.21 -7.79
CA VAL A 3 -5.68 7.79 -8.97
C VAL A 3 -5.40 8.67 -10.20
N ALA A 4 -5.27 10.00 -10.03
CA ALA A 4 -5.02 10.90 -11.14
C ALA A 4 -3.63 10.67 -11.77
N GLU A 5 -2.61 10.50 -10.93
CA GLU A 5 -1.25 10.19 -11.36
C GLU A 5 -1.18 8.85 -12.09
N LEU A 6 -1.78 7.79 -11.50
CA LEU A 6 -1.87 6.47 -12.13
C LEU A 6 -2.52 6.57 -13.51
N LYS A 7 -3.71 7.19 -13.59
CA LYS A 7 -4.43 7.33 -14.84
C LYS A 7 -3.64 8.08 -15.90
N SER A 8 -3.00 9.18 -15.53
CA SER A 8 -2.15 9.98 -16.44
C SER A 8 -1.00 9.15 -17.01
N ARG A 9 -0.32 8.37 -16.15
CA ARG A 9 0.79 7.49 -16.58
C ARG A 9 0.31 6.38 -17.52
N LEU A 10 -0.83 5.75 -17.23
CA LEU A 10 -1.41 4.72 -18.09
C LEU A 10 -1.84 5.26 -19.46
N GLN A 11 -2.43 6.46 -19.49
CA GLN A 11 -2.88 7.10 -20.73
C GLN A 11 -1.73 7.55 -21.64
N SER A 12 -0.55 7.84 -21.09
CA SER A 12 0.63 8.21 -21.87
C SER A 12 1.23 7.06 -22.67
N SER A 13 0.89 5.81 -22.34
CA SER A 13 1.44 4.61 -23.00
C SER A 13 0.37 3.50 -23.08
N PRO A 14 -0.75 3.72 -23.79
CA PRO A 14 -1.94 2.87 -23.72
C PRO A 14 -1.71 1.42 -24.20
N ASP A 15 -0.77 1.22 -25.12
CA ASP A 15 -0.47 -0.10 -25.71
C ASP A 15 0.56 -0.90 -24.89
N HIS A 16 1.16 -0.31 -23.86
CA HIS A 16 2.10 -1.02 -23.00
C HIS A 16 1.38 -2.08 -22.16
N SER A 17 2.03 -3.23 -22.00
CA SER A 17 1.56 -4.24 -21.04
C SER A 17 1.77 -3.75 -19.61
N VAL A 18 0.87 -4.14 -18.70
CA VAL A 18 0.99 -3.85 -17.27
C VAL A 18 1.53 -5.07 -16.55
N SER A 19 2.48 -4.86 -15.65
CA SER A 19 2.98 -5.87 -14.71
C SER A 19 2.97 -5.31 -13.29
N ILE A 20 2.98 -6.20 -12.29
CA ILE A 20 3.00 -5.83 -10.88
C ILE A 20 4.25 -6.44 -10.25
N LEU A 21 5.01 -5.61 -9.53
CA LEU A 21 6.18 -5.98 -8.74
C LEU A 21 5.82 -5.84 -7.25
N LEU A 22 5.88 -6.97 -6.53
CA LEU A 22 5.64 -7.04 -5.09
C LEU A 22 6.82 -6.47 -4.29
N PRO A 23 6.63 -6.12 -3.02
CA PRO A 23 7.68 -5.51 -2.19
C PRO A 23 8.88 -6.41 -1.91
N ASP A 24 8.70 -7.74 -1.97
CA ASP A 24 9.76 -8.74 -1.82
C ASP A 24 10.60 -8.97 -3.09
N GLY A 25 10.21 -8.35 -4.20
CA GLY A 25 10.86 -8.46 -5.50
C GLY A 25 10.20 -9.49 -6.43
N ASP A 26 9.23 -10.24 -5.96
CA ASP A 26 8.48 -11.17 -6.80
C ASP A 26 7.49 -10.45 -7.71
N ARG A 27 7.11 -11.09 -8.79
CA ARG A 27 6.15 -10.52 -9.77
C ARG A 27 4.87 -11.32 -9.79
N VAL A 28 3.75 -10.60 -9.73
CA VAL A 28 2.45 -11.22 -10.00
C VAL A 28 2.46 -11.81 -11.42
N PRO A 29 1.96 -13.05 -11.63
CA PRO A 29 1.87 -13.67 -12.95
C PRO A 29 1.23 -12.74 -13.98
N ARG A 30 1.82 -12.65 -15.19
CA ARG A 30 1.45 -11.65 -16.21
C ARG A 30 0.02 -11.75 -16.73
N HIS A 31 -0.68 -12.84 -16.45
CA HIS A 31 -2.06 -13.09 -16.85
C HIS A 31 -3.06 -12.75 -15.74
N PHE A 32 -2.69 -11.82 -14.85
CA PHE A 32 -3.62 -11.30 -13.87
C PHE A 32 -4.71 -10.43 -14.51
N HIS A 33 -5.84 -10.40 -13.87
CA HIS A 33 -6.97 -9.52 -14.18
C HIS A 33 -7.12 -8.49 -13.07
N VAL A 34 -7.59 -7.29 -13.40
CA VAL A 34 -8.15 -6.37 -12.40
C VAL A 34 -9.65 -6.62 -12.38
N THR A 35 -10.12 -7.24 -11.32
CA THR A 35 -11.52 -7.69 -11.18
C THR A 35 -12.40 -6.64 -10.53
N GLU A 36 -11.82 -5.80 -9.68
CA GLU A 36 -12.55 -4.75 -8.97
C GLU A 36 -11.71 -3.47 -8.90
N VAL A 37 -12.42 -2.34 -8.90
CA VAL A 37 -11.91 -1.03 -8.51
C VAL A 37 -12.89 -0.49 -7.50
N GLY A 38 -12.46 -0.30 -6.26
CA GLY A 38 -13.30 0.09 -5.14
C GLY A 38 -12.82 1.35 -4.43
N HIS A 39 -13.77 2.08 -3.83
CA HIS A 39 -13.48 3.11 -2.84
C HIS A 39 -13.60 2.51 -1.45
N VAL A 40 -12.54 2.58 -0.66
CA VAL A 40 -12.52 2.11 0.73
C VAL A 40 -12.38 3.31 1.66
N ALA A 41 -13.38 3.49 2.54
CA ALA A 41 -13.37 4.50 3.58
C ALA A 41 -13.30 3.81 4.96
N LYS A 42 -12.22 4.07 5.70
CA LYS A 42 -12.00 3.54 7.04
C LYS A 42 -12.19 4.65 8.07
N LYS A 43 -13.08 4.45 9.03
CA LYS A 43 -13.20 5.30 10.24
C LYS A 43 -12.73 4.50 11.44
N PHE A 44 -11.89 5.12 12.26
CA PHE A 44 -11.29 4.43 13.41
C PHE A 44 -10.98 5.41 14.54
N VAL A 45 -10.68 4.86 15.71
CA VAL A 45 -10.17 5.61 16.85
C VAL A 45 -8.74 5.12 17.13
N ASP A 46 -7.80 6.03 17.34
CA ASP A 46 -6.45 5.66 17.75
C ASP A 46 -6.38 5.34 19.24
N CYS A 47 -5.24 4.80 19.72
CA CYS A 47 -5.04 4.45 21.12
C CYS A 47 -5.09 5.65 22.07
N GLY A 48 -4.94 6.88 21.56
CA GLY A 48 -5.09 8.12 22.29
C GLY A 48 -6.53 8.67 22.37
N GLY A 49 -7.53 7.92 21.80
CA GLY A 49 -8.94 8.31 21.79
C GLY A 49 -9.32 9.31 20.69
N THR A 50 -8.44 9.58 19.72
CA THR A 50 -8.72 10.51 18.62
C THR A 50 -9.43 9.79 17.46
N PHE A 51 -10.56 10.31 17.01
CA PHE A 51 -11.26 9.82 15.83
C PHE A 51 -10.53 10.23 14.56
N ARG A 52 -10.33 9.26 13.66
CA ARG A 52 -9.64 9.45 12.38
C ARG A 52 -10.40 8.79 11.24
N SER A 53 -10.08 9.22 10.02
CA SER A 53 -10.55 8.57 8.80
C SER A 53 -9.43 8.48 7.78
N SER A 54 -9.49 7.47 6.93
CA SER A 54 -8.63 7.33 5.75
C SER A 54 -9.46 6.79 4.59
N GLU A 55 -9.12 7.18 3.38
CA GLU A 55 -9.79 6.75 2.17
C GLU A 55 -8.76 6.31 1.14
N THR A 56 -9.03 5.23 0.42
CA THR A 56 -8.16 4.67 -0.62
C THR A 56 -8.97 4.18 -1.81
N CYS A 57 -8.35 4.17 -2.99
CA CYS A 57 -8.82 3.44 -4.15
C CYS A 57 -8.12 2.09 -4.16
N VAL A 58 -8.88 0.99 -4.09
CA VAL A 58 -8.34 -0.37 -4.12
C VAL A 58 -8.62 -1.02 -5.47
N LEU A 59 -7.59 -1.58 -6.08
CA LEU A 59 -7.65 -2.40 -7.29
C LEU A 59 -7.41 -3.84 -6.90
N GLN A 60 -8.37 -4.73 -7.13
CA GLN A 60 -8.18 -6.16 -6.86
C GLN A 60 -7.55 -6.85 -8.06
N ALA A 61 -6.42 -7.51 -7.85
CA ALA A 61 -5.71 -8.32 -8.84
C ALA A 61 -5.96 -9.81 -8.59
N LEU A 62 -6.45 -10.51 -9.60
CA LEU A 62 -6.71 -11.94 -9.57
C LEU A 62 -5.95 -12.65 -10.68
N VAL A 63 -5.23 -13.70 -10.36
CA VAL A 63 -4.60 -14.60 -11.35
C VAL A 63 -5.60 -15.69 -11.73
N GLY A 64 -6.05 -15.64 -12.98
CA GLY A 64 -6.98 -16.64 -13.54
C GLY A 64 -6.25 -17.80 -14.24
N SER A 65 -7.03 -18.67 -14.87
CA SER A 65 -6.51 -19.79 -15.66
C SER A 65 -6.22 -19.42 -17.14
N ASP A 66 -6.47 -18.17 -17.55
CA ASP A 66 -6.21 -17.69 -18.92
C ASP A 66 -4.76 -17.20 -19.07
N ASP A 67 -3.86 -18.11 -19.36
CA ASP A 67 -2.42 -17.85 -19.50
C ASP A 67 -2.08 -16.85 -20.63
N HIS A 68 -3.00 -16.62 -21.56
CA HIS A 68 -2.81 -15.70 -22.69
C HIS A 68 -3.25 -14.27 -22.39
N HIS A 69 -3.99 -14.05 -21.31
CA HIS A 69 -4.43 -12.73 -20.92
C HIS A 69 -3.26 -11.79 -20.68
N ARG A 70 -3.36 -10.57 -21.19
CA ARG A 70 -2.41 -9.48 -20.90
C ARG A 70 -3.19 -8.18 -20.72
N LEU A 71 -3.08 -7.61 -19.53
CA LEU A 71 -3.66 -6.30 -19.24
C LEU A 71 -2.81 -5.21 -19.90
N THR A 72 -3.43 -4.35 -20.70
CA THR A 72 -2.77 -3.17 -21.25
C THR A 72 -3.05 -1.93 -20.39
N ALA A 73 -2.16 -0.95 -20.46
CA ALA A 73 -2.31 0.32 -19.74
C ALA A 73 -3.60 1.06 -20.16
N GLY A 74 -3.93 1.06 -21.45
CA GLY A 74 -5.19 1.64 -21.94
C GLY A 74 -6.43 0.95 -21.37
N ARG A 75 -6.39 -0.39 -21.23
CA ARG A 75 -7.49 -1.13 -20.62
C ARG A 75 -7.64 -0.80 -19.14
N LEU A 76 -6.54 -0.74 -18.39
CA LEU A 76 -6.58 -0.34 -16.97
C LEU A 76 -7.05 1.10 -16.79
N ALA A 77 -6.60 2.03 -17.64
CA ALA A 77 -7.09 3.40 -17.63
C ALA A 77 -8.60 3.49 -17.90
N HIS A 78 -9.13 2.65 -18.80
CA HIS A 78 -10.56 2.56 -19.07
C HIS A 78 -11.33 2.02 -17.86
N ILE A 79 -10.82 0.99 -17.17
CA ILE A 79 -11.43 0.45 -15.95
C ILE A 79 -11.51 1.53 -14.86
N LEU A 80 -10.46 2.31 -14.68
CA LEU A 80 -10.46 3.46 -13.75
C LEU A 80 -11.48 4.54 -14.14
N GLU A 81 -11.71 4.76 -15.44
CA GLU A 81 -12.76 5.68 -15.89
C GLU A 81 -14.16 5.15 -15.57
N LEU A 82 -14.40 3.85 -15.72
CA LEU A 82 -15.67 3.23 -15.34
C LEU A 82 -15.94 3.35 -13.84
N ALA A 83 -14.90 3.35 -13.00
CA ALA A 83 -15.01 3.50 -11.56
C ALA A 83 -15.25 4.95 -11.09
N LYS A 84 -15.14 5.94 -11.97
CA LYS A 84 -15.29 7.36 -11.63
C LYS A 84 -16.57 7.70 -10.82
N PRO A 85 -17.75 7.10 -11.07
CA PRO A 85 -18.94 7.40 -10.28
C PRO A 85 -18.86 7.01 -8.80
N ILE A 86 -17.96 6.07 -8.44
CA ILE A 86 -17.79 5.59 -7.06
C ILE A 86 -16.56 6.18 -6.38
N LEU A 87 -15.64 6.78 -7.14
CA LEU A 87 -14.45 7.42 -6.60
C LEU A 87 -14.74 8.90 -6.31
N PRO A 88 -14.88 9.31 -5.04
CA PRO A 88 -15.31 10.67 -4.68
C PRO A 88 -14.27 11.73 -5.07
N MET A 89 -12.98 11.34 -5.14
CA MET A 89 -11.86 12.23 -5.43
C MET A 89 -10.84 11.52 -6.33
N THR A 90 -10.06 12.30 -7.08
CA THR A 90 -9.01 11.78 -7.97
C THR A 90 -7.63 11.70 -7.30
N ASP A 91 -7.48 12.27 -6.13
CA ASP A 91 -6.25 12.26 -5.31
C ASP A 91 -6.21 11.11 -4.28
N LEU A 92 -7.18 10.19 -4.30
CA LEU A 92 -7.17 9.00 -3.46
C LEU A 92 -5.88 8.19 -3.69
N PRO A 93 -5.16 7.82 -2.62
CA PRO A 93 -4.05 6.89 -2.74
C PRO A 93 -4.53 5.56 -3.32
N VAL A 94 -3.72 4.96 -4.19
CA VAL A 94 -4.02 3.68 -4.83
C VAL A 94 -3.35 2.55 -4.06
N GLU A 95 -4.11 1.49 -3.79
CA GLU A 95 -3.64 0.22 -3.26
C GLU A 95 -4.00 -0.92 -4.20
N ILE A 96 -3.15 -1.92 -4.27
CA ILE A 96 -3.41 -3.17 -4.99
C ILE A 96 -3.70 -4.25 -3.96
N GLU A 97 -4.86 -4.89 -4.10
CA GLU A 97 -5.21 -6.09 -3.33
C GLU A 97 -4.85 -7.32 -4.16
N TYR A 98 -4.07 -8.21 -3.58
CA TYR A 98 -3.60 -9.43 -4.23
C TYR A 98 -3.54 -10.58 -3.22
N GLU A 99 -3.88 -11.79 -3.68
CA GLU A 99 -3.85 -13.01 -2.88
C GLU A 99 -2.68 -13.90 -3.31
N GLU A 100 -1.72 -14.07 -2.40
CA GLU A 100 -0.68 -15.09 -2.45
C GLU A 100 -0.71 -15.87 -1.15
N GLY A 101 -1.61 -16.86 -1.09
CA GLY A 101 -1.90 -17.59 0.13
C GLY A 101 -2.77 -16.85 1.13
N VAL A 102 -2.58 -15.53 1.28
CA VAL A 102 -3.43 -14.61 2.05
C VAL A 102 -3.71 -13.36 1.24
N ILE A 103 -4.90 -12.78 1.41
CA ILE A 103 -5.23 -11.50 0.78
C ILE A 103 -4.44 -10.40 1.49
N SER A 104 -3.68 -9.64 0.71
CA SER A 104 -2.87 -8.51 1.18
C SER A 104 -3.14 -7.27 0.36
N GLN A 105 -3.05 -6.09 0.98
CA GLN A 105 -3.19 -4.79 0.31
C GLN A 105 -1.85 -4.06 0.37
N PHE A 106 -1.36 -3.64 -0.79
CA PHE A 106 -0.08 -2.97 -0.97
C PHE A 106 -0.27 -1.58 -1.56
N PRO A 107 0.33 -0.52 -1.00
CA PRO A 107 0.30 0.80 -1.61
C PRO A 107 1.07 0.80 -2.93
N LEU A 108 0.50 1.43 -3.95
CA LEU A 108 1.20 1.69 -5.21
C LEU A 108 2.18 2.84 -5.01
N GLN A 109 3.49 2.55 -5.07
CA GLN A 109 4.56 3.54 -4.89
C GLN A 109 4.82 4.31 -6.18
N GLU A 110 5.17 3.59 -7.25
CA GLU A 110 5.52 4.21 -8.53
C GLU A 110 5.20 3.31 -9.72
N ILE A 111 5.34 3.87 -10.92
CA ILE A 111 5.27 3.15 -12.19
C ILE A 111 6.60 3.29 -12.90
N ILE A 112 7.22 2.15 -13.20
CA ILE A 112 8.47 2.04 -13.93
C ILE A 112 8.14 1.65 -15.38
N ALA A 113 8.61 2.45 -16.35
CA ALA A 113 8.46 2.16 -17.77
C ALA A 113 9.70 1.41 -18.25
N GLU A 114 9.53 0.19 -18.76
CA GLU A 114 10.60 -0.66 -19.28
C GLU A 114 10.21 -1.21 -20.66
N GLY A 115 10.79 -0.64 -21.71
CA GLY A 115 10.44 -1.02 -23.10
C GLY A 115 8.94 -0.82 -23.38
N ALA A 116 8.23 -1.90 -23.70
CA ALA A 116 6.79 -1.90 -23.95
C ALA A 116 5.96 -2.34 -22.73
N SER A 117 6.49 -2.20 -21.51
CA SER A 117 5.83 -2.56 -20.27
C SER A 117 5.83 -1.42 -19.25
N LEU A 118 4.74 -1.30 -18.50
CA LEU A 118 4.63 -0.48 -17.30
C LEU A 118 4.58 -1.40 -16.08
N THR A 119 5.56 -1.29 -15.20
CA THR A 119 5.61 -2.05 -13.96
C THR A 119 5.05 -1.20 -12.81
N LEU A 120 3.96 -1.65 -12.22
CA LEU A 120 3.39 -1.10 -10.98
C LEU A 120 4.22 -1.62 -9.81
N GLN A 121 5.08 -0.78 -9.24
CA GLN A 121 5.89 -1.13 -8.08
C GLN A 121 5.08 -0.90 -6.81
N LEU A 122 4.93 -1.96 -6.02
CA LEU A 122 4.20 -1.93 -4.76
C LEU A 122 5.16 -1.73 -3.59
N GLY A 123 4.64 -1.11 -2.53
CA GLY A 123 5.37 -0.90 -1.29
C GLY A 123 4.78 -1.70 -0.13
N LEU A 124 5.48 -1.67 0.99
CA LEU A 124 5.00 -2.25 2.24
C LEU A 124 4.05 -1.29 2.95
N LYS A 125 3.09 -1.88 3.65
CA LYS A 125 2.18 -1.19 4.55
C LYS A 125 2.56 -1.54 5.98
N HIS A 126 2.86 -0.53 6.78
CA HIS A 126 3.29 -0.72 8.16
C HIS A 126 2.21 -0.28 9.14
N THR A 127 2.13 -0.96 10.27
CA THR A 127 1.36 -0.47 11.42
C THR A 127 2.17 0.61 12.12
N ASP A 128 1.50 1.68 12.59
CA ASP A 128 2.15 2.76 13.33
C ASP A 128 1.25 3.24 14.48
N CYS A 129 1.87 3.76 15.53
CA CYS A 129 1.16 4.44 16.60
C CYS A 129 0.88 5.89 16.19
N LEU A 130 -0.40 6.22 15.98
CA LEU A 130 -0.82 7.56 15.58
C LEU A 130 -0.97 8.53 16.74
N ALA A 131 -0.80 8.07 17.98
CA ALA A 131 -0.90 8.85 19.21
C ALA A 131 0.45 8.87 19.96
N LYS A 132 1.57 9.04 19.25
CA LYS A 132 2.94 9.00 19.80
C LYS A 132 3.11 9.96 20.97
N ASP A 133 2.55 11.16 20.88
CA ASP A 133 2.57 12.23 21.90
C ASP A 133 1.90 11.81 23.22
N LYS A 134 0.94 10.85 23.16
CA LYS A 134 0.20 10.36 24.33
C LYS A 134 0.72 9.03 24.84
N CYS A 135 1.37 8.23 23.97
CA CYS A 135 1.85 6.87 24.31
C CYS A 135 3.30 6.87 24.80
N GLY A 136 4.01 7.99 24.84
CA GLY A 136 5.41 8.07 25.27
C GLY A 136 6.38 7.27 24.39
N MET A 137 5.93 6.83 23.19
CA MET A 137 6.80 6.20 22.22
C MET A 137 7.54 7.28 21.45
N GLU A 138 8.72 7.64 21.95
CA GLU A 138 9.65 8.46 21.17
C GLU A 138 10.06 7.70 19.91
N SER A 139 10.17 8.42 18.81
CA SER A 139 10.55 7.91 17.47
C SER A 139 12.03 7.48 17.44
N GLY A 140 12.39 6.46 18.19
CA GLY A 140 13.79 6.05 18.34
C GLY A 140 14.04 4.56 18.61
N CYS A 141 13.02 3.75 18.84
CA CYS A 141 13.26 2.34 19.23
C CYS A 141 13.15 1.31 18.11
N CYS A 142 12.99 1.69 16.85
CA CYS A 142 13.05 0.78 15.71
C CYS A 142 13.90 1.42 14.61
N SER A 143 15.19 1.62 14.86
CA SER A 143 16.17 1.78 13.80
C SER A 143 16.65 0.39 13.43
N ASP A 144 16.47 -0.02 12.18
CA ASP A 144 17.07 -1.20 11.61
C ASP A 144 18.56 -1.23 11.92
N GLY A 145 18.97 -2.26 12.67
CA GLY A 145 20.37 -2.40 13.11
C GLY A 145 21.26 -2.78 11.96
N GLU A 146 22.06 -1.82 11.49
CA GLU A 146 23.34 -2.17 10.89
C GLU A 146 24.25 -2.74 11.99
N SER A 147 24.78 -3.92 11.69
CA SER A 147 25.71 -4.69 12.50
C SER A 147 26.95 -3.87 12.86
N GLY A 148 27.05 -3.47 14.11
CA GLY A 148 28.25 -2.95 14.74
C GLY A 148 28.36 -3.56 16.14
N GLU A 149 29.31 -4.45 16.33
CA GLU A 149 29.72 -5.00 17.63
C GLU A 149 30.19 -3.84 18.51
N ASP A 150 29.49 -3.57 19.62
CA ASP A 150 30.13 -3.19 20.87
C ASP A 150 29.14 -3.10 22.03
N GLU A 151 29.56 -3.82 23.08
CA GLU A 151 29.32 -3.71 24.53
C GLU A 151 28.11 -2.96 25.10
N GLY A 152 27.18 -3.73 25.66
CA GLY A 152 26.60 -3.48 26.98
C GLY A 152 25.80 -2.18 27.20
N GLY A 153 24.54 -2.16 26.79
CA GLY A 153 23.58 -1.17 27.25
C GLY A 153 22.22 -1.81 27.54
N ALA A 154 21.99 -2.20 28.79
CA ALA A 154 20.70 -2.75 29.23
C ALA A 154 19.61 -1.67 29.15
N CYS A 155 18.74 -1.77 28.17
CA CYS A 155 17.47 -1.03 28.12
C CYS A 155 16.37 -1.80 28.87
N CYS A 156 16.52 -1.93 30.17
CA CYS A 156 15.46 -2.21 31.14
C CYS A 156 16.03 -1.85 32.51
N GLY A 157 15.86 -0.61 32.90
CA GLY A 157 16.32 -0.06 34.18
C GLY A 157 15.19 0.66 34.89
N ASP A 158 14.78 0.02 35.92
CA ASP A 158 14.28 0.52 37.19
C ASP A 158 12.81 0.94 37.32
N ALA A 159 12.16 0.14 38.17
CA ALA A 159 10.86 0.40 38.73
C ALA A 159 10.88 1.62 39.65
N GLY A 160 10.38 2.73 39.15
CA GLY A 160 9.96 3.88 39.96
C GLY A 160 8.45 3.94 39.99
N GLU A 161 7.87 3.86 41.20
CA GLU A 161 6.44 3.94 41.49
C GLU A 161 5.82 5.21 40.90
N GLY A 162 4.79 5.07 40.04
CA GLY A 162 4.04 6.20 39.47
C GLY A 162 2.81 5.76 38.71
N GLN A 163 1.71 5.76 39.42
CA GLN A 163 0.31 5.56 39.07
C GLN A 163 -0.10 5.80 37.60
N GLY A 164 -0.76 4.77 36.99
CA GLY A 164 -1.99 4.99 36.25
C GLY A 164 -1.90 5.18 34.74
N CYS A 165 -1.63 4.13 34.00
CA CYS A 165 -2.13 4.00 32.64
C CYS A 165 -3.14 2.86 32.59
N CYS A 166 -4.33 3.14 32.06
CA CYS A 166 -5.49 2.30 31.85
C CYS A 166 -6.55 2.34 32.96
N LYS A 167 -7.43 3.33 32.82
CA LYS A 167 -8.85 3.21 33.11
C LYS A 167 -9.65 3.60 31.91
#